data_db86a9dcc5a031e8b1bd71c29423f74a
#
_entry.id   db86a9dcc5a031e8b1bd71c29423f74a
#
_cell.length_a   1.000
_cell.length_b   1.000
_cell.length_c   1.000
_cell.angle_alpha   90.00
_cell.angle_beta   90.00
_cell.angle_gamma   90.00
#
_symmetry.space_group_name_H-M   'P 1'
#
loop_
_entity.id
_entity.type
_entity.pdbx_description
1 polymer ?
#
loop_
_entity_poly.entity_id
_entity_poly.type
_entity_poly.pdbx_seq_one_letter_code
_entity_poly.pdbx_strand_id
1 'polypeptide(L)'
;MTIARILTTSMLRDPDAIAIVDGKTRLTYHELHIEVQKLAGGLAALGLKPGEHLVAALSNRIETATLYWACQLLGAIFTPFNWRASGAEIAFVIEDAEAAVVVYEARSANSVLTALTMTHFPMDRVIRVDSESKGLPYSDLLVSSPFNEASPVEDKDICLMLYTSGTTGRPKGVPRSYAAERNASLGCVAQLHYQYGEVTLGVMPLFHTMGIRSLIMSAMLNGKFVCMPAYDTKDALTLIDKEKISA
;
A
#
# COMPACT_ATOMS: atom_id res chain seq x y z
N MET A 1 17.28 -7.07 7.91
CA MET A 1 16.13 -7.65 7.18
C MET A 1 15.30 -6.49 6.64
N THR A 2 15.18 -6.33 5.33
CA THR A 2 14.37 -5.29 4.69
C THR A 2 12.88 -5.60 4.85
N ILE A 3 12.02 -4.60 4.71
CA ILE A 3 10.55 -4.78 4.80
C ILE A 3 10.06 -5.79 3.74
N ALA A 4 10.60 -5.74 2.51
CA ALA A 4 10.26 -6.70 1.47
C ALA A 4 10.49 -8.17 1.88
N ARG A 5 11.53 -8.44 2.66
CA ARG A 5 11.81 -9.78 3.19
C ARG A 5 10.81 -10.24 4.26
N ILE A 6 10.08 -9.32 4.90
CA ILE A 6 9.05 -9.70 5.87
C ILE A 6 7.98 -10.54 5.20
N LEU A 7 7.41 -10.06 4.08
CA LEU A 7 6.39 -10.80 3.34
C LEU A 7 6.90 -12.15 2.84
N THR A 8 8.10 -12.19 2.24
CA THR A 8 8.72 -13.43 1.78
C THR A 8 8.96 -14.41 2.93
N THR A 9 9.44 -13.94 4.09
CA THR A 9 9.66 -14.76 5.27
C THR A 9 8.35 -15.35 5.79
N SER A 10 7.28 -14.56 5.78
CA SER A 10 5.95 -15.01 6.22
C SER A 10 5.35 -16.02 5.26
N MET A 11 5.53 -15.84 3.96
CA MET A 11 5.16 -16.83 2.94
C MET A 11 5.92 -18.16 3.14
N LEU A 12 7.23 -18.10 3.41
CA LEU A 12 8.03 -19.32 3.65
C LEU A 12 7.67 -20.03 4.96
N ARG A 13 7.20 -19.28 5.97
CA ARG A 13 6.85 -19.80 7.29
C ARG A 13 5.51 -20.53 7.30
N ASP A 14 4.50 -19.95 6.64
CA ASP A 14 3.14 -20.50 6.53
C ASP A 14 2.48 -19.98 5.24
N PRO A 15 2.70 -20.66 4.09
CA PRO A 15 2.20 -20.24 2.80
C PRO A 15 0.67 -20.25 2.69
N ASP A 16 0.02 -21.15 3.43
CA ASP A 16 -1.43 -21.38 3.34
C ASP A 16 -2.25 -20.52 4.31
N ALA A 17 -1.60 -19.84 5.27
CA ALA A 17 -2.28 -18.90 6.14
C ALA A 17 -2.87 -17.73 5.32
N ILE A 18 -4.09 -17.32 5.67
CA ILE A 18 -4.73 -16.16 5.04
C ILE A 18 -3.98 -14.88 5.43
N ALA A 19 -3.41 -14.18 4.46
CA ALA A 19 -2.68 -12.95 4.66
C ALA A 19 -3.59 -11.72 4.64
N ILE A 20 -4.56 -11.68 3.70
CA ILE A 20 -5.42 -10.52 3.50
C ILE A 20 -6.83 -10.92 3.09
N VAL A 21 -7.79 -10.13 3.56
CA VAL A 21 -9.23 -10.27 3.21
C VAL A 21 -9.77 -8.92 2.80
N ASP A 22 -10.48 -8.89 1.66
CA ASP A 22 -11.21 -7.71 1.17
C ASP A 22 -12.57 -8.16 0.62
N GLY A 23 -13.62 -7.90 1.36
CA GLY A 23 -14.97 -8.34 1.05
C GLY A 23 -15.10 -9.86 0.92
N LYS A 24 -15.16 -10.38 -0.31
CA LYS A 24 -15.20 -11.83 -0.61
C LYS A 24 -13.85 -12.39 -1.03
N THR A 25 -12.91 -11.54 -1.37
CA THR A 25 -11.56 -11.94 -1.80
C THR A 25 -10.71 -12.27 -0.59
N ARG A 26 -10.02 -13.39 -0.67
CA ARG A 26 -9.11 -13.87 0.38
C ARG A 26 -7.84 -14.37 -0.32
N LEU A 27 -6.69 -13.84 0.07
CA LEU A 27 -5.41 -14.34 -0.41
C LEU A 27 -4.62 -14.96 0.74
N THR A 28 -4.06 -16.11 0.49
CA THR A 28 -3.03 -16.71 1.32
C THR A 28 -1.71 -15.92 1.20
N TYR A 29 -0.74 -16.18 2.09
CA TYR A 29 0.59 -15.58 1.96
C TYR A 29 1.27 -15.99 0.65
N HIS A 30 1.05 -17.22 0.18
CA HIS A 30 1.56 -17.67 -1.11
C HIS A 30 0.95 -16.90 -2.29
N GLU A 31 -0.37 -16.77 -2.33
CA GLU A 31 -1.09 -16.06 -3.39
C GLU A 31 -0.73 -14.57 -3.39
N LEU A 32 -0.71 -13.93 -2.21
CA LEU A 32 -0.30 -12.54 -2.05
C LEU A 32 1.14 -12.33 -2.55
N HIS A 33 2.06 -13.22 -2.20
CA HIS A 33 3.46 -13.13 -2.62
C HIS A 33 3.59 -13.19 -4.16
N ILE A 34 2.88 -14.12 -4.82
CA ILE A 34 2.86 -14.22 -6.28
C ILE A 34 2.28 -12.96 -6.92
N GLU A 35 1.16 -12.46 -6.39
CA GLU A 35 0.53 -11.24 -6.91
C GLU A 35 1.46 -10.03 -6.78
N VAL A 36 2.13 -9.87 -5.63
CA VAL A 36 3.12 -8.82 -5.39
C VAL A 36 4.30 -8.91 -6.36
N GLN A 37 4.81 -10.11 -6.64
CA GLN A 37 5.90 -10.30 -7.61
C GLN A 37 5.49 -9.91 -9.04
N LYS A 38 4.29 -10.32 -9.46
CA LYS A 38 3.75 -9.95 -10.78
C LYS A 38 3.53 -8.45 -10.89
N LEU A 39 2.93 -7.85 -9.87
CA LEU A 39 2.70 -6.40 -9.81
C LEU A 39 4.02 -5.62 -9.84
N ALA A 40 5.03 -6.05 -9.10
CA ALA A 40 6.36 -5.47 -9.14
C ALA A 40 6.99 -5.57 -10.55
N GLY A 41 6.84 -6.72 -11.21
CA GLY A 41 7.26 -6.89 -12.60
C GLY A 41 6.55 -5.93 -13.56
N GLY A 42 5.23 -5.76 -13.41
CA GLY A 42 4.43 -4.81 -14.21
C GLY A 42 4.85 -3.35 -13.96
N LEU A 43 5.08 -2.97 -12.71
CA LEU A 43 5.55 -1.63 -12.36
C LEU A 43 6.97 -1.37 -12.90
N ALA A 44 7.88 -2.35 -12.84
CA ALA A 44 9.21 -2.26 -13.41
C ALA A 44 9.17 -2.12 -14.94
N ALA A 45 8.30 -2.89 -15.62
CA ALA A 45 8.07 -2.78 -17.06
C ALA A 45 7.48 -1.43 -17.46
N LEU A 46 6.63 -0.85 -16.61
CA LEU A 46 6.12 0.52 -16.75
C LEU A 46 7.24 1.56 -16.52
N GLY A 47 8.40 1.17 -16.00
CA GLY A 47 9.59 1.98 -15.81
C GLY A 47 9.70 2.64 -14.45
N LEU A 48 8.98 2.17 -13.43
CA LEU A 48 9.17 2.59 -12.03
C LEU A 48 10.50 2.04 -11.51
N LYS A 49 11.36 2.90 -10.98
CA LYS A 49 12.72 2.57 -10.52
C LYS A 49 12.84 2.68 -8.99
N PRO A 50 13.89 2.05 -8.41
CA PRO A 50 14.23 2.28 -7.00
C PRO A 50 14.40 3.77 -6.69
N GLY A 51 13.83 4.22 -5.56
CA GLY A 51 13.87 5.61 -5.12
C GLY A 51 12.84 6.54 -5.78
N GLU A 52 12.11 6.09 -6.82
CA GLU A 52 11.03 6.86 -7.43
C GLU A 52 9.70 6.67 -6.68
N HIS A 53 8.84 7.68 -6.73
CA HIS A 53 7.58 7.70 -6.00
C HIS A 53 6.41 7.11 -6.82
N LEU A 54 5.67 6.18 -6.20
CA LEU A 54 4.34 5.78 -6.64
C LEU A 54 3.30 6.45 -5.73
N VAL A 55 2.56 7.42 -6.26
CA VAL A 55 1.47 8.08 -5.54
C VAL A 55 0.18 7.27 -5.69
N ALA A 56 -0.46 6.89 -4.57
CA ALA A 56 -1.67 6.10 -4.56
C ALA A 56 -2.82 6.81 -3.82
N ALA A 57 -3.87 7.17 -4.54
CA ALA A 57 -5.10 7.73 -3.98
C ALA A 57 -6.18 6.65 -3.86
N LEU A 58 -5.97 5.72 -2.93
CA LEU A 58 -6.78 4.52 -2.74
C LEU A 58 -7.31 4.40 -1.30
N SER A 59 -8.46 3.77 -1.14
CA SER A 59 -8.98 3.34 0.17
C SER A 59 -8.22 2.12 0.71
N ASN A 60 -8.61 1.63 1.91
CA ASN A 60 -8.05 0.39 2.47
C ASN A 60 -8.60 -0.82 1.73
N ARG A 61 -7.88 -1.27 0.72
CA ARG A 61 -8.23 -2.38 -0.16
C ARG A 61 -7.00 -3.22 -0.49
N ILE A 62 -7.24 -4.37 -1.06
CA ILE A 62 -6.19 -5.35 -1.38
C ILE A 62 -5.13 -4.75 -2.31
N GLU A 63 -5.54 -3.95 -3.30
CA GLU A 63 -4.61 -3.33 -4.25
C GLU A 63 -3.70 -2.29 -3.60
N THR A 64 -4.19 -1.60 -2.55
CA THR A 64 -3.34 -0.68 -1.77
C THR A 64 -2.24 -1.44 -1.03
N ALA A 65 -2.59 -2.60 -0.44
CA ALA A 65 -1.64 -3.45 0.26
C ALA A 65 -0.65 -4.11 -0.71
N THR A 66 -1.10 -4.63 -1.85
CA THR A 66 -0.23 -5.26 -2.85
C THR A 66 0.71 -4.25 -3.49
N LEU A 67 0.24 -3.02 -3.79
CA LEU A 67 1.10 -1.91 -4.26
C LEU A 67 2.16 -1.53 -3.23
N TYR A 68 1.79 -1.45 -1.95
CA TYR A 68 2.77 -1.24 -0.89
C TYR A 68 3.89 -2.27 -0.95
N TRP A 69 3.55 -3.58 -0.93
CA TRP A 69 4.54 -4.64 -0.97
C TRP A 69 5.34 -4.68 -2.28
N ALA A 70 4.72 -4.40 -3.42
CA ALA A 70 5.40 -4.32 -4.70
C ALA A 70 6.44 -3.18 -4.73
N CYS A 71 6.11 -1.99 -4.20
CA CYS A 71 7.08 -0.91 -4.03
C CYS A 71 8.24 -1.32 -3.12
N GLN A 72 7.96 -2.04 -2.01
CA GLN A 72 9.04 -2.52 -1.14
C GLN A 72 9.97 -3.51 -1.86
N LEU A 73 9.42 -4.36 -2.71
CA LEU A 73 10.20 -5.32 -3.50
C LEU A 73 11.06 -4.63 -4.56
N LEU A 74 10.55 -3.58 -5.20
CA LEU A 74 11.25 -2.78 -6.20
C LEU A 74 12.25 -1.79 -5.61
N GLY A 75 12.14 -1.45 -4.33
CA GLY A 75 12.87 -0.33 -3.73
C GLY A 75 12.30 1.04 -4.09
N ALA A 76 11.09 1.09 -4.61
CA ALA A 76 10.36 2.33 -4.89
C ALA A 76 9.72 2.89 -3.61
N ILE A 77 9.46 4.19 -3.61
CA ILE A 77 8.85 4.88 -2.47
C ILE A 77 7.33 4.83 -2.62
N PHE A 78 6.66 4.09 -1.73
CA PHE A 78 5.20 4.12 -1.69
C PHE A 78 4.72 5.42 -1.07
N THR A 79 3.86 6.16 -1.78
CA THR A 79 3.35 7.48 -1.38
C THR A 79 1.82 7.46 -1.37
N PRO A 80 1.20 6.81 -0.37
CA PRO A 80 -0.25 6.78 -0.27
C PRO A 80 -0.77 8.13 0.18
N PHE A 81 -1.84 8.60 -0.46
CA PHE A 81 -2.47 9.86 -0.12
C PHE A 81 -3.97 9.71 0.09
N ASN A 82 -4.55 10.66 0.81
CA ASN A 82 -5.97 10.63 1.14
C ASN A 82 -6.83 10.65 -0.14
N TRP A 83 -7.53 9.58 -0.41
CA TRP A 83 -8.40 9.45 -1.58
C TRP A 83 -9.59 10.43 -1.59
N ARG A 84 -9.91 11.04 -0.43
CA ARG A 84 -10.94 12.09 -0.29
C ARG A 84 -10.39 13.50 -0.53
N ALA A 85 -9.09 13.64 -0.80
CA ALA A 85 -8.47 14.93 -1.02
C ALA A 85 -8.99 15.61 -2.29
N SER A 86 -8.88 16.92 -2.32
CA SER A 86 -9.21 17.71 -3.51
C SER A 86 -8.19 17.49 -4.63
N GLY A 87 -8.60 17.82 -5.88
CA GLY A 87 -7.67 17.75 -7.01
C GLY A 87 -6.43 18.63 -6.85
N ALA A 88 -6.55 19.78 -6.20
CA ALA A 88 -5.43 20.68 -5.93
C ALA A 88 -4.43 20.10 -4.91
N GLU A 89 -4.92 19.41 -3.87
CA GLU A 89 -4.05 18.73 -2.89
C GLU A 89 -3.33 17.54 -3.52
N ILE A 90 -4.03 16.76 -4.35
CA ILE A 90 -3.42 15.63 -5.08
C ILE A 90 -2.40 16.15 -6.10
N ALA A 91 -2.69 17.22 -6.83
CA ALA A 91 -1.76 17.86 -7.76
C ALA A 91 -0.47 18.29 -7.05
N PHE A 92 -0.62 18.96 -5.89
CA PHE A 92 0.52 19.33 -5.07
C PHE A 92 1.39 18.11 -4.69
N VAL A 93 0.78 16.99 -4.27
CA VAL A 93 1.52 15.78 -3.88
C VAL A 93 2.21 15.13 -5.08
N ILE A 94 1.57 15.13 -6.26
CA ILE A 94 2.17 14.61 -7.50
C ILE A 94 3.45 15.40 -7.85
N GLU A 95 3.40 16.73 -7.73
CA GLU A 95 4.55 17.61 -8.01
C GLU A 95 5.62 17.53 -6.93
N ASP A 96 5.24 17.66 -5.66
CA ASP A 96 6.17 17.69 -4.50
C ASP A 96 6.92 16.36 -4.32
N ALA A 97 6.25 15.22 -4.59
CA ALA A 97 6.85 13.90 -4.56
C ALA A 97 7.58 13.53 -5.87
N GLU A 98 7.53 14.37 -6.90
CA GLU A 98 8.04 14.03 -8.24
C GLU A 98 7.54 12.65 -8.70
N ALA A 99 6.22 12.44 -8.64
CA ALA A 99 5.60 11.13 -8.86
C ALA A 99 6.00 10.52 -10.20
N ALA A 100 6.49 9.29 -10.19
CA ALA A 100 6.78 8.52 -11.42
C ALA A 100 5.54 7.75 -11.90
N VAL A 101 4.66 7.34 -10.98
CA VAL A 101 3.42 6.61 -11.25
C VAL A 101 2.32 7.14 -10.34
N VAL A 102 1.10 7.26 -10.87
CA VAL A 102 -0.10 7.62 -10.08
C VAL A 102 -1.12 6.49 -10.17
N VAL A 103 -1.66 6.08 -9.03
CA VAL A 103 -2.68 5.02 -8.94
C VAL A 103 -3.94 5.56 -8.28
N TYR A 104 -5.11 5.24 -8.83
CA TYR A 104 -6.39 5.71 -8.30
C TYR A 104 -7.52 4.67 -8.45
N GLU A 105 -8.60 4.89 -7.72
CA GLU A 105 -9.84 4.12 -7.77
C GLU A 105 -11.04 4.99 -8.16
N ALA A 106 -12.20 4.37 -8.41
CA ALA A 106 -13.42 5.08 -8.82
C ALA A 106 -13.80 6.20 -7.83
N ARG A 107 -13.61 6.00 -6.52
CA ARG A 107 -13.93 6.98 -5.47
C ARG A 107 -13.09 8.25 -5.53
N SER A 108 -11.84 8.16 -5.98
CA SER A 108 -10.90 9.26 -6.11
C SER A 108 -10.78 9.80 -7.54
N ALA A 109 -11.46 9.17 -8.52
CA ALA A 109 -11.27 9.42 -9.94
C ALA A 109 -11.42 10.91 -10.32
N ASN A 110 -12.48 11.58 -9.88
CA ASN A 110 -12.71 13.00 -10.23
C ASN A 110 -11.58 13.91 -9.73
N SER A 111 -11.15 13.74 -8.48
CA SER A 111 -10.06 14.54 -7.90
C SER A 111 -8.73 14.22 -8.57
N VAL A 112 -8.43 12.93 -8.81
CA VAL A 112 -7.17 12.52 -9.46
C VAL A 112 -7.11 13.00 -10.90
N LEU A 113 -8.16 12.83 -11.70
CA LEU A 113 -8.17 13.30 -13.09
C LEU A 113 -8.03 14.83 -13.18
N THR A 114 -8.60 15.56 -12.23
CA THR A 114 -8.38 17.01 -12.09
C THR A 114 -6.90 17.31 -11.81
N ALA A 115 -6.29 16.61 -10.86
CA ALA A 115 -4.88 16.75 -10.52
C ALA A 115 -3.95 16.45 -11.70
N LEU A 116 -4.20 15.35 -12.42
CA LEU A 116 -3.43 14.96 -13.61
C LEU A 116 -3.50 16.02 -14.72
N THR A 117 -4.65 16.68 -14.87
CA THR A 117 -4.81 17.77 -15.83
C THR A 117 -4.01 19.00 -15.38
N MET A 118 -4.04 19.34 -14.08
CA MET A 118 -3.30 20.50 -13.51
C MET A 118 -1.79 20.33 -13.65
N THR A 119 -1.29 19.12 -13.44
CA THR A 119 0.15 18.80 -13.45
C THR A 119 0.67 18.38 -14.82
N HIS A 120 -0.20 18.26 -15.82
CA HIS A 120 0.14 17.68 -17.14
C HIS A 120 0.81 16.29 -17.01
N PHE A 121 0.39 15.50 -16.02
CA PHE A 121 0.98 14.19 -15.76
C PHE A 121 0.72 13.20 -16.91
N PRO A 122 1.72 12.42 -17.35
CA PRO A 122 1.60 11.53 -18.50
C PRO A 122 0.65 10.37 -18.22
N MET A 123 -0.35 10.17 -19.10
CA MET A 123 -1.42 9.18 -18.89
C MET A 123 -0.96 7.73 -19.02
N ASP A 124 0.14 7.46 -19.67
CA ASP A 124 0.79 6.14 -19.74
C ASP A 124 1.47 5.71 -18.44
N ARG A 125 1.54 6.61 -17.46
CA ARG A 125 2.04 6.39 -16.09
C ARG A 125 0.93 6.39 -15.04
N VAL A 126 -0.34 6.35 -15.47
CA VAL A 126 -1.51 6.35 -14.61
C VAL A 126 -2.15 4.97 -14.60
N ILE A 127 -2.38 4.43 -13.40
CA ILE A 127 -3.02 3.13 -13.18
C ILE A 127 -4.38 3.35 -12.53
N ARG A 128 -5.40 2.69 -13.06
CA ARG A 128 -6.75 2.64 -12.50
C ARG A 128 -7.05 1.26 -11.92
N VAL A 129 -7.67 1.21 -10.76
CA VAL A 129 -7.95 -0.08 -10.09
C VAL A 129 -9.33 -0.65 -10.50
N ASP A 130 -10.41 0.10 -10.29
CA ASP A 130 -11.79 -0.37 -10.49
C ASP A 130 -12.64 0.63 -11.29
N SER A 131 -11.99 1.55 -11.97
CA SER A 131 -12.63 2.58 -12.79
C SER A 131 -12.63 2.18 -14.26
N GLU A 132 -13.70 2.49 -14.98
CA GLU A 132 -13.70 2.46 -16.44
C GLU A 132 -13.10 3.72 -17.08
N SER A 133 -12.53 4.60 -16.25
CA SER A 133 -11.94 5.88 -16.63
C SER A 133 -10.56 5.72 -17.30
N LYS A 134 -9.80 6.80 -17.39
CA LYS A 134 -8.51 6.87 -18.11
C LYS A 134 -7.38 6.17 -17.32
N GLY A 135 -6.39 5.64 -18.02
CA GLY A 135 -5.20 4.99 -17.46
C GLY A 135 -5.16 3.50 -17.71
N LEU A 136 -4.02 2.89 -17.37
CA LEU A 136 -3.78 1.46 -17.51
C LEU A 136 -4.61 0.70 -16.45
N PRO A 137 -5.30 -0.40 -16.80
CA PRO A 137 -5.94 -1.26 -15.80
C PRO A 137 -4.90 -1.88 -14.88
N TYR A 138 -5.16 -1.89 -13.57
CA TYR A 138 -4.32 -2.59 -12.59
C TYR A 138 -4.13 -4.07 -12.95
N SER A 139 -5.17 -4.72 -13.46
CA SER A 139 -5.13 -6.12 -13.90
C SER A 139 -4.09 -6.41 -14.96
N ASP A 140 -3.78 -5.43 -15.81
CA ASP A 140 -2.81 -5.61 -16.90
C ASP A 140 -1.37 -5.70 -16.37
N LEU A 141 -1.11 -5.17 -15.19
CA LEU A 141 0.19 -5.31 -14.52
C LEU A 141 0.40 -6.72 -13.95
N LEU A 142 -0.68 -7.41 -13.58
CA LEU A 142 -0.65 -8.74 -12.98
C LEU A 142 -0.34 -9.87 -13.98
N VAL A 143 -0.35 -9.58 -15.28
CA VAL A 143 0.03 -10.56 -16.33
C VAL A 143 1.53 -10.51 -16.65
N SER A 144 2.27 -9.60 -16.04
CA SER A 144 3.70 -9.43 -16.22
C SER A 144 4.52 -10.59 -15.63
N SER A 145 5.74 -10.76 -16.14
CA SER A 145 6.69 -11.71 -15.55
C SER A 145 6.99 -11.32 -14.10
N PRO A 146 7.02 -12.29 -13.16
CA PRO A 146 7.32 -12.01 -11.76
C PRO A 146 8.68 -11.34 -11.58
N PHE A 147 8.73 -10.34 -10.70
CA PHE A 147 9.98 -9.70 -10.29
C PHE A 147 10.60 -10.52 -9.15
N ASN A 148 11.70 -11.21 -9.47
CA ASN A 148 12.34 -12.16 -8.54
C ASN A 148 13.63 -11.61 -7.93
N GLU A 149 14.05 -10.42 -8.33
CA GLU A 149 15.28 -9.81 -7.85
C GLU A 149 15.07 -9.15 -6.48
N ALA A 150 16.06 -9.35 -5.59
CA ALA A 150 16.08 -8.60 -4.34
C ALA A 150 16.47 -7.16 -4.63
N SER A 151 15.63 -6.20 -4.26
CA SER A 151 15.97 -4.79 -4.40
C SER A 151 17.26 -4.45 -3.63
N PRO A 152 18.19 -3.74 -4.24
CA PRO A 152 19.43 -3.31 -3.59
C PRO A 152 19.19 -2.08 -2.70
N VAL A 153 18.32 -2.21 -1.69
CA VAL A 153 18.02 -1.11 -0.76
C VAL A 153 18.76 -1.27 0.57
N GLU A 154 19.14 -0.13 1.14
CA GLU A 154 19.76 -0.04 2.46
C GLU A 154 18.73 0.38 3.51
N ASP A 155 19.00 0.10 4.79
CA ASP A 155 18.15 0.45 5.91
C ASP A 155 17.84 1.95 6.03
N LYS A 156 18.72 2.81 5.53
CA LYS A 156 18.56 4.28 5.51
C LYS A 156 17.70 4.80 4.36
N ASP A 157 17.52 4.00 3.31
CA ASP A 157 16.76 4.42 2.14
C ASP A 157 15.29 4.64 2.49
N ILE A 158 14.66 5.58 1.79
CA ILE A 158 13.26 5.90 2.00
C ILE A 158 12.39 4.87 1.29
N CYS A 159 11.42 4.32 2.01
CA CYS A 159 10.48 3.31 1.51
C CYS A 159 9.03 3.79 1.50
N LEU A 160 8.74 4.84 2.24
CA LEU A 160 7.39 5.36 2.43
C LEU A 160 7.45 6.88 2.58
N MET A 161 6.56 7.59 1.89
CA MET A 161 6.34 9.03 2.06
C MET A 161 4.90 9.25 2.50
N LEU A 162 4.71 9.80 3.69
CA LEU A 162 3.39 10.14 4.21
C LEU A 162 3.21 11.65 4.24
N TYR A 163 2.06 12.12 3.78
CA TYR A 163 1.71 13.53 3.83
C TYR A 163 0.80 13.84 5.02
N THR A 164 1.18 14.85 5.79
CA THR A 164 0.37 15.36 6.91
C THR A 164 -0.26 16.68 6.54
N SER A 165 -1.43 17.00 7.13
CA SER A 165 -2.03 18.32 7.02
C SER A 165 -1.10 19.35 7.69
N GLY A 166 -0.43 20.15 6.87
CA GLY A 166 0.46 21.21 7.39
C GLY A 166 -0.32 22.31 8.08
N THR A 167 0.21 22.88 9.16
CA THR A 167 -0.32 24.07 9.83
C THR A 167 -0.40 25.29 8.90
N THR A 168 0.27 25.27 7.77
CA THR A 168 0.34 26.31 6.74
C THR A 168 -0.64 26.11 5.57
N GLY A 169 -1.55 25.13 5.67
CA GLY A 169 -2.57 24.84 4.65
C GLY A 169 -2.10 23.98 3.46
N ARG A 170 -0.80 23.69 3.35
CA ARG A 170 -0.26 22.73 2.36
C ARG A 170 0.18 21.44 3.03
N PRO A 171 -0.05 20.26 2.42
CA PRO A 171 0.47 19.01 2.93
C PRO A 171 2.00 19.04 3.04
N LYS A 172 2.55 18.34 4.04
CA LYS A 172 4.01 18.17 4.21
C LYS A 172 4.37 16.72 4.10
N GLY A 173 5.31 16.40 3.20
CA GLY A 173 5.87 15.07 3.03
C GLY A 173 6.78 14.69 4.22
N VAL A 174 6.54 13.53 4.80
CA VAL A 174 7.32 12.94 5.90
C VAL A 174 7.95 11.65 5.40
N PRO A 175 9.25 11.68 5.04
CA PRO A 175 9.94 10.49 4.57
C PRO A 175 10.18 9.49 5.70
N ARG A 176 10.01 8.21 5.39
CA ARG A 176 10.19 7.11 6.33
C ARG A 176 11.16 6.09 5.74
N SER A 177 12.23 5.78 6.45
CA SER A 177 13.22 4.80 6.01
C SER A 177 12.78 3.36 6.32
N TYR A 178 13.39 2.39 5.63
CA TYR A 178 13.20 0.96 5.90
C TYR A 178 13.45 0.62 7.37
N ALA A 179 14.52 1.15 7.97
CA ALA A 179 14.82 0.94 9.39
C ALA A 179 13.76 1.54 10.29
N ALA A 180 13.29 2.77 10.00
CA ALA A 180 12.31 3.46 10.83
C ALA A 180 10.97 2.71 10.85
N GLU A 181 10.46 2.28 9.70
CA GLU A 181 9.19 1.56 9.64
C GLU A 181 9.28 0.15 10.23
N ARG A 182 10.35 -0.59 9.96
CA ARG A 182 10.59 -1.90 10.56
C ARG A 182 10.67 -1.82 12.09
N ASN A 183 11.49 -0.92 12.62
CA ASN A 183 11.70 -0.80 14.07
C ASN A 183 10.44 -0.31 14.79
N ALA A 184 9.71 0.63 14.19
CA ALA A 184 8.45 1.10 14.75
C ALA A 184 7.39 -0.01 14.79
N SER A 185 7.30 -0.84 13.73
CA SER A 185 6.37 -1.97 13.68
C SER A 185 6.75 -3.03 14.73
N LEU A 186 8.04 -3.37 14.87
CA LEU A 186 8.53 -4.28 15.91
C LEU A 186 8.24 -3.76 17.31
N GLY A 187 8.45 -2.46 17.53
CA GLY A 187 8.12 -1.81 18.81
C GLY A 187 6.64 -1.91 19.14
N CYS A 188 5.75 -1.71 18.16
CA CYS A 188 4.31 -1.87 18.36
C CYS A 188 3.93 -3.33 18.65
N VAL A 189 4.49 -4.31 17.94
CA VAL A 189 4.26 -5.73 18.22
C VAL A 189 4.62 -6.07 19.69
N ALA A 190 5.79 -5.62 20.12
CA ALA A 190 6.25 -5.87 21.49
C ALA A 190 5.39 -5.16 22.55
N GLN A 191 5.04 -3.89 22.33
CA GLN A 191 4.27 -3.08 23.26
C GLN A 191 2.81 -3.52 23.39
N LEU A 192 2.21 -3.95 22.30
CA LEU A 192 0.81 -4.38 22.24
C LEU A 192 0.65 -5.89 22.52
N HIS A 193 1.76 -6.60 22.72
CA HIS A 193 1.78 -8.04 22.95
C HIS A 193 1.08 -8.87 21.86
N TYR A 194 1.17 -8.43 20.60
CA TYR A 194 0.57 -9.12 19.46
C TYR A 194 1.16 -10.52 19.29
N GLN A 195 0.30 -11.47 18.96
CA GLN A 195 0.64 -12.87 18.86
C GLN A 195 0.73 -13.33 17.40
N TYR A 196 1.39 -14.47 17.17
CA TYR A 196 1.39 -15.15 15.89
C TYR A 196 -0.05 -15.47 15.45
N GLY A 197 -0.36 -15.21 14.18
CA GLY A 197 -1.70 -15.44 13.63
C GLY A 197 -2.75 -14.37 14.00
N GLU A 198 -2.32 -13.22 14.55
CA GLU A 198 -3.22 -12.11 14.90
C GLU A 198 -4.14 -11.71 13.75
N VAL A 199 -5.40 -11.40 14.03
CA VAL A 199 -6.37 -10.96 13.03
C VAL A 199 -6.65 -9.47 13.22
N THR A 200 -6.11 -8.66 12.33
CA THR A 200 -6.15 -7.20 12.43
C THR A 200 -7.24 -6.61 11.54
N LEU A 201 -8.12 -5.77 12.13
CA LEU A 201 -9.04 -4.97 11.34
C LEU A 201 -8.33 -3.74 10.77
N GLY A 202 -8.27 -3.64 9.45
CA GLY A 202 -7.68 -2.52 8.72
C GLY A 202 -8.55 -1.27 8.73
N VAL A 203 -8.91 -0.77 9.93
CA VAL A 203 -9.75 0.42 10.13
C VAL A 203 -8.95 1.71 9.93
N MET A 204 -7.68 1.70 10.33
CA MET A 204 -6.81 2.87 10.13
C MET A 204 -6.43 2.99 8.66
N PRO A 205 -6.57 4.20 8.06
CA PRO A 205 -6.26 4.37 6.65
C PRO A 205 -4.81 4.02 6.31
N LEU A 206 -4.60 3.30 5.20
CA LEU A 206 -3.26 2.94 4.70
C LEU A 206 -2.45 4.15 4.20
N PHE A 207 -3.04 5.34 4.11
CA PHE A 207 -2.32 6.59 3.90
C PHE A 207 -1.89 7.28 5.22
N HIS A 208 -2.05 6.60 6.36
CA HIS A 208 -1.55 7.01 7.67
C HIS A 208 -0.58 6.00 8.27
N THR A 209 0.32 6.49 9.11
CA THR A 209 1.36 5.70 9.78
C THR A 209 0.81 4.42 10.42
N MET A 210 -0.29 4.50 11.18
CA MET A 210 -0.84 3.34 11.88
C MET A 210 -1.44 2.30 10.93
N GLY A 211 -2.04 2.72 9.82
CA GLY A 211 -2.55 1.78 8.82
C GLY A 211 -1.44 0.95 8.19
N ILE A 212 -0.36 1.59 7.73
CA ILE A 212 0.81 0.88 7.19
C ILE A 212 1.46 -0.02 8.24
N ARG A 213 1.61 0.46 9.48
CA ARG A 213 2.17 -0.36 10.56
C ARG A 213 1.33 -1.59 10.84
N SER A 214 0.00 -1.46 10.88
CA SER A 214 -0.91 -2.60 11.05
C SER A 214 -0.71 -3.65 9.95
N LEU A 215 -0.54 -3.22 8.70
CA LEU A 215 -0.24 -4.11 7.57
C LEU A 215 1.11 -4.82 7.74
N ILE A 216 2.16 -4.09 8.13
CA ILE A 216 3.50 -4.66 8.36
C ILE A 216 3.49 -5.64 9.55
N MET A 217 2.84 -5.26 10.66
CA MET A 217 2.74 -6.11 11.86
C MET A 217 2.00 -7.42 11.56
N SER A 218 0.89 -7.36 10.82
CA SER A 218 0.18 -8.56 10.37
C SER A 218 1.11 -9.50 9.59
N ALA A 219 1.88 -8.97 8.64
CA ALA A 219 2.83 -9.79 7.90
C ALA A 219 3.94 -10.36 8.81
N MET A 220 4.50 -9.59 9.76
CA MET A 220 5.53 -10.07 10.69
C MET A 220 5.08 -11.30 11.49
N LEU A 221 3.79 -11.39 11.80
CA LEU A 221 3.19 -12.40 12.67
C LEU A 221 2.43 -13.50 11.93
N ASN A 222 2.52 -13.60 10.61
CA ASN A 222 1.62 -14.42 9.78
C ASN A 222 0.13 -14.19 10.13
N GLY A 223 -0.18 -12.97 10.52
CA GLY A 223 -1.54 -12.55 10.83
C GLY A 223 -2.38 -12.31 9.59
N LYS A 224 -3.67 -12.13 9.79
CA LYS A 224 -4.64 -11.81 8.76
C LYS A 224 -5.00 -10.33 8.82
N PHE A 225 -4.77 -9.59 7.73
CA PHE A 225 -5.21 -8.21 7.60
C PHE A 225 -6.58 -8.16 6.90
N VAL A 226 -7.60 -7.62 7.55
CA VAL A 226 -8.95 -7.51 7.01
C VAL A 226 -9.19 -6.07 6.56
N CYS A 227 -9.31 -5.86 5.25
CA CYS A 227 -9.53 -4.53 4.67
C CYS A 227 -10.90 -3.97 5.05
N MET A 228 -10.91 -2.69 5.42
CA MET A 228 -12.12 -1.90 5.63
C MET A 228 -12.00 -0.59 4.84
N PRO A 229 -12.58 -0.51 3.64
CA PRO A 229 -12.38 0.64 2.74
C PRO A 229 -12.86 1.99 3.28
N ALA A 230 -13.91 1.96 4.11
CA ALA A 230 -14.42 3.11 4.84
C ALA A 230 -14.98 2.64 6.17
N TYR A 231 -14.78 3.43 7.22
CA TYR A 231 -15.32 3.09 8.53
C TYR A 231 -16.84 3.22 8.54
N ASP A 232 -17.49 2.13 8.92
CA ASP A 232 -18.89 2.06 9.31
C ASP A 232 -19.02 1.15 10.54
N THR A 233 -19.73 1.60 11.56
CA THR A 233 -19.82 0.87 12.84
C THR A 233 -20.47 -0.51 12.69
N LYS A 234 -21.51 -0.62 11.87
CA LYS A 234 -22.23 -1.88 11.66
C LYS A 234 -21.36 -2.88 10.90
N ASP A 235 -20.68 -2.39 9.86
CA ASP A 235 -19.76 -3.22 9.07
C ASP A 235 -18.56 -3.65 9.92
N ALA A 236 -18.01 -2.76 10.76
CA ALA A 236 -16.94 -3.09 11.70
C ALA A 236 -17.33 -4.22 12.65
N LEU A 237 -18.50 -4.11 13.31
CA LEU A 237 -19.01 -5.14 14.20
C LEU A 237 -19.24 -6.47 13.47
N THR A 238 -19.75 -6.42 12.25
CA THR A 238 -19.96 -7.60 11.41
C THR A 238 -18.62 -8.27 11.04
N LEU A 239 -17.61 -7.49 10.68
CA LEU A 239 -16.27 -8.01 10.38
C LEU A 239 -15.58 -8.58 11.62
N ILE A 240 -15.72 -7.93 12.78
CA ILE A 240 -15.17 -8.42 14.05
C ILE A 240 -15.70 -9.83 14.35
N ASP A 241 -17.00 -10.02 14.24
CA ASP A 241 -17.60 -11.34 14.51
C ASP A 241 -17.25 -12.35 13.41
N LYS A 242 -17.44 -11.99 12.14
CA LYS A 242 -17.23 -12.89 11.00
C LYS A 242 -15.76 -13.35 10.85
N GLU A 243 -14.84 -12.42 10.94
CA GLU A 243 -13.41 -12.69 10.69
C GLU A 243 -12.64 -13.03 11.96
N LYS A 244 -13.30 -12.97 13.13
CA LYS A 244 -12.69 -13.22 14.45
C LYS A 244 -11.50 -12.28 14.70
N ILE A 245 -11.77 -10.97 14.49
CA ILE A 245 -10.77 -9.94 14.73
C ILE A 245 -10.29 -9.99 16.19
N SER A 246 -8.98 -9.95 16.38
CA SER A 246 -8.33 -9.96 17.69
C SER A 246 -7.53 -8.67 17.99
N ALA A 247 -7.31 -7.82 16.94
CA ALA A 247 -6.56 -6.56 17.05
C ALA A 247 -7.11 -5.47 16.11
#